data_0ccc862ec8d0f8a2bf6d78804b7be16d
#
_entry.id   0ccc862ec8d0f8a2bf6d78804b7be16d
#
_cell.length_a   1.000
_cell.length_b   1.000
_cell.length_c   1.000
_cell.angle_alpha   90.00
_cell.angle_beta   90.00
_cell.angle_gamma   90.00
#
_symmetry.space_group_name_H-M   'P 1'
#
loop_
_entity.id
_entity.type
_entity.pdbx_description
1 polymer ?
#
loop_
_entity_poly.entity_id
_entity_poly.type
_entity_poly.pdbx_seq_one_letter_code
_entity_poly.pdbx_strand_id
1 'polypeptide(L)'
;MKNLYSANQKGLIIYKTKHKQTGRRHDYKIYKENRPDTPKDVESIVDLGFLGVEKDYPEQISSLPIKKKKGNQDLTIEEKEYNRIHSKKRIVIEHAICRLKKYRIISEVFRNKLRKYDMVSDIVSGLVNYRIMNSI
;
A
#
# COMPACT_ATOMS: atom_id res chain seq x y z
N MET A 1 -9.19 12.27 3.94
CA MET A 1 -8.73 12.04 2.53
C MET A 1 -7.89 10.79 2.47
N LYS A 2 -7.94 10.06 1.37
CA LYS A 2 -7.32 8.73 1.27
C LYS A 2 -6.56 8.59 -0.04
N ASN A 3 -5.29 8.22 0.07
CA ASN A 3 -4.44 7.81 -1.05
C ASN A 3 -3.99 6.37 -0.82
N LEU A 4 -3.76 5.63 -1.89
CA LEU A 4 -2.99 4.40 -1.84
C LEU A 4 -1.53 4.69 -2.20
N TYR A 5 -0.63 4.03 -1.52
CA TYR A 5 0.81 4.14 -1.72
C TYR A 5 1.41 2.80 -2.09
N SER A 6 2.38 2.80 -2.98
CA SER A 6 3.22 1.64 -3.26
C SER A 6 4.66 1.98 -2.94
N ALA A 7 5.37 1.05 -2.33
CA ALA A 7 6.78 1.19 -2.00
C ALA A 7 7.58 0.00 -2.54
N ASN A 8 8.84 0.24 -2.87
CA ASN A 8 9.77 -0.82 -3.23
C ASN A 8 10.38 -1.47 -1.97
N GLN A 9 11.23 -2.47 -2.15
CA GLN A 9 11.88 -3.19 -1.05
C GLN A 9 12.75 -2.31 -0.14
N LYS A 10 13.24 -1.18 -0.65
CA LYS A 10 14.04 -0.19 0.11
C LYS A 10 13.16 0.77 0.92
N GLY A 11 11.84 0.69 0.79
CA GLY A 11 10.89 1.59 1.43
C GLY A 11 10.67 2.91 0.69
N LEU A 12 11.20 3.06 -0.52
CA LEU A 12 10.94 4.24 -1.35
C LEU A 12 9.52 4.18 -1.90
N ILE A 13 8.80 5.28 -1.77
CA ILE A 13 7.46 5.44 -2.34
C ILE A 13 7.61 5.63 -3.84
N ILE A 14 7.11 4.68 -4.63
CA ILE A 14 7.25 4.66 -6.09
C ILE A 14 5.96 5.02 -6.82
N TYR A 15 4.83 4.91 -6.15
CA TYR A 15 3.53 5.23 -6.72
C TYR A 15 2.55 5.72 -5.64
N LYS A 16 1.69 6.64 -6.02
CA LYS A 16 0.62 7.18 -5.19
C LYS A 16 -0.61 7.46 -6.07
N THR A 17 -1.78 7.05 -5.61
CA THR A 17 -3.05 7.43 -6.27
C THR A 17 -3.43 8.88 -5.96
N LYS A 18 -4.31 9.46 -6.76
CA LYS A 18 -4.97 10.70 -6.40
C LYS A 18 -5.83 10.49 -5.13
N HIS A 19 -5.97 11.54 -4.32
CA HIS A 19 -6.78 11.46 -3.12
C HIS A 19 -8.27 11.21 -3.44
N LYS A 20 -8.96 10.50 -2.54
CA LYS A 20 -10.42 10.35 -2.55
C LYS A 20 -11.01 11.01 -1.32
N GLN A 21 -12.05 11.79 -1.49
CA GLN A 21 -12.67 12.60 -0.43
C GLN A 21 -13.39 11.77 0.63
N THR A 22 -13.86 10.59 0.29
CA THR A 22 -14.58 9.72 1.21
C THR A 22 -13.68 8.64 1.77
N GLY A 23 -13.31 8.75 3.04
CA GLY A 23 -12.51 7.76 3.76
C GLY A 23 -13.15 6.37 3.89
N ARG A 24 -14.41 6.21 3.46
CA ARG A 24 -15.16 4.95 3.48
C ARG A 24 -14.97 4.09 2.23
N ARG A 25 -14.29 4.58 1.19
CA ARG A 25 -14.01 3.76 0.01
C ARG A 25 -13.02 2.66 0.35
N HIS A 26 -13.34 1.46 -0.06
CA HIS A 26 -12.46 0.31 0.09
C HIS A 26 -11.19 0.50 -0.76
N ASP A 27 -10.03 0.15 -0.21
CA ASP A 27 -8.72 0.34 -0.87
C ASP A 27 -8.66 -0.34 -2.24
N TYR A 28 -9.20 -1.54 -2.37
CA TYR A 28 -9.22 -2.26 -3.62
C TYR A 28 -10.04 -1.56 -4.71
N LYS A 29 -11.13 -0.86 -4.34
CA LYS A 29 -11.90 -0.05 -5.30
C LYS A 29 -11.08 1.14 -5.82
N ILE A 30 -10.36 1.82 -4.93
CA ILE A 30 -9.45 2.90 -5.31
C ILE A 30 -8.34 2.38 -6.23
N TYR A 31 -7.78 1.23 -5.92
CA TYR A 31 -6.78 0.56 -6.74
C TYR A 31 -7.27 0.26 -8.15
N LYS A 32 -8.48 -0.30 -8.30
CA LYS A 32 -9.08 -0.59 -9.62
C LYS A 32 -9.25 0.67 -10.47
N GLU A 33 -9.67 1.78 -9.86
CA GLU A 33 -9.87 3.06 -10.55
C GLU A 33 -8.55 3.74 -10.96
N ASN A 34 -7.47 3.48 -10.24
CA ASN A 34 -6.19 4.17 -10.42
C ASN A 34 -5.02 3.15 -10.44
N ARG A 35 -5.19 2.04 -11.13
CA ARG A 35 -4.20 0.97 -11.16
C ARG A 35 -2.87 1.48 -11.71
N PRO A 36 -1.74 1.24 -10.99
CA PRO A 36 -0.42 1.52 -11.51
C PRO A 36 -0.08 0.59 -12.68
N ASP A 37 0.68 1.10 -13.63
CA ASP A 37 1.25 0.28 -14.72
C ASP A 37 2.44 -0.51 -14.15
N THR A 38 2.15 -1.71 -13.65
CA THR A 38 3.15 -2.57 -13.02
C THR A 38 3.76 -3.50 -14.08
N PRO A 39 5.09 -3.55 -14.20
CA PRO A 39 5.75 -4.51 -15.09
C PRO A 39 5.35 -5.95 -14.77
N LYS A 40 5.25 -6.80 -15.80
CA LYS A 40 4.77 -8.19 -15.67
C LYS A 40 5.65 -9.07 -14.79
N ASP A 41 6.94 -8.76 -14.69
CA ASP A 41 7.94 -9.48 -13.89
C ASP A 41 8.03 -8.98 -12.44
N VAL A 42 7.26 -7.95 -12.06
CA VAL A 42 7.25 -7.38 -10.72
C VAL A 42 6.12 -7.97 -9.89
N GLU A 43 6.47 -8.52 -8.73
CA GLU A 43 5.52 -9.04 -7.74
C GLU A 43 4.91 -7.91 -6.91
N SER A 44 3.58 -7.85 -6.89
CA SER A 44 2.82 -6.95 -6.02
C SER A 44 2.40 -7.67 -4.74
N ILE A 45 2.88 -7.21 -3.61
CA ILE A 45 2.57 -7.78 -2.29
C ILE A 45 1.45 -6.95 -1.66
N VAL A 46 0.31 -7.57 -1.46
CA VAL A 46 -0.91 -6.91 -0.98
C VAL A 46 -1.52 -7.65 0.20
N ASP A 47 -2.45 -7.02 0.90
CA ASP A 47 -3.15 -7.64 2.03
C ASP A 47 -4.51 -8.25 1.61
N LEU A 48 -5.23 -8.82 2.57
CA LEU A 48 -6.54 -9.44 2.35
C LEU A 48 -7.60 -8.45 1.85
N GLY A 49 -7.38 -7.15 2.04
CA GLY A 49 -8.26 -6.13 1.47
C GLY A 49 -8.30 -6.12 -0.05
N PHE A 50 -7.33 -6.75 -0.70
CA PHE A 50 -7.21 -6.88 -2.16
C PHE A 50 -7.63 -8.25 -2.68
N LEU A 51 -8.44 -8.98 -1.95
CA LEU A 51 -9.00 -10.26 -2.42
C LEU A 51 -9.67 -10.10 -3.79
N GLY A 52 -9.34 -10.99 -4.73
CA GLY A 52 -9.83 -10.95 -6.10
C GLY A 52 -8.86 -10.32 -7.10
N VAL A 53 -7.78 -9.68 -6.64
CA VAL A 53 -6.78 -9.06 -7.53
C VAL A 53 -6.17 -10.08 -8.51
N GLU A 54 -5.95 -11.31 -8.10
CA GLU A 54 -5.42 -12.38 -8.96
C GLU A 54 -6.38 -12.77 -10.08
N LYS A 55 -7.69 -12.70 -9.82
CA LYS A 55 -8.73 -12.97 -10.83
C LYS A 55 -8.93 -11.79 -11.77
N ASP A 56 -8.93 -10.57 -11.23
CA ASP A 56 -9.18 -9.36 -12.02
C ASP A 56 -7.97 -9.00 -12.90
N TYR A 57 -6.77 -9.34 -12.46
CA TYR A 57 -5.50 -9.02 -13.13
C TYR A 57 -4.58 -10.24 -13.20
N PRO A 58 -4.94 -11.29 -13.98
CA PRO A 58 -4.18 -12.54 -14.03
C PRO A 58 -2.78 -12.39 -14.65
N GLU A 59 -2.56 -11.34 -15.42
CA GLU A 59 -1.24 -11.01 -16.01
C GLU A 59 -0.24 -10.43 -15.00
N GLN A 60 -0.72 -9.97 -13.85
CA GLN A 60 0.09 -9.39 -12.80
C GLN A 60 0.43 -10.44 -11.74
N ILE A 61 1.69 -10.51 -11.34
CA ILE A 61 2.10 -11.35 -10.21
C ILE A 61 1.67 -10.66 -8.92
N SER A 62 0.72 -11.26 -8.20
CA SER A 62 0.21 -10.72 -6.94
C SER A 62 0.31 -11.76 -5.83
N SER A 63 0.80 -11.33 -4.67
CA SER A 63 0.92 -12.17 -3.47
C SER A 63 -0.04 -11.68 -2.39
N LEU A 64 -0.93 -12.58 -1.96
CA LEU A 64 -1.88 -12.35 -0.87
C LEU A 64 -1.58 -13.29 0.30
N PRO A 65 -1.88 -12.88 1.54
CA PRO A 65 -1.83 -13.81 2.66
C PRO A 65 -2.95 -14.85 2.55
N ILE A 66 -2.72 -16.02 3.13
CA ILE A 66 -3.71 -17.11 3.15
C ILE A 66 -4.74 -16.80 4.23
N LYS A 67 -6.00 -16.75 3.81
CA LYS A 67 -7.14 -16.51 4.71
C LYS A 67 -7.54 -17.79 5.45
N LYS A 68 -7.78 -17.68 6.75
CA LYS A 68 -8.39 -18.76 7.53
C LYS A 68 -9.73 -19.15 6.94
N LYS A 69 -9.96 -20.45 6.69
CA LYS A 69 -11.23 -20.96 6.18
C LYS A 69 -12.35 -20.81 7.22
N LYS A 70 -13.58 -20.64 6.76
CA LYS A 70 -14.75 -20.68 7.65
C LYS A 70 -14.84 -22.07 8.31
N GLY A 71 -14.93 -22.11 9.63
CA GLY A 71 -14.91 -23.31 10.45
C GLY A 71 -13.70 -23.31 11.38
N ASN A 72 -13.66 -24.27 12.32
CA ASN A 72 -12.62 -24.36 13.35
C ASN A 72 -11.27 -24.94 12.85
N GLN A 73 -11.04 -24.97 11.54
CA GLN A 73 -9.77 -25.44 11.00
C GLN A 73 -8.72 -24.32 11.02
N ASP A 74 -7.70 -24.50 11.82
CA ASP A 74 -6.54 -23.63 11.82
C ASP A 74 -5.71 -23.83 10.54
N LEU A 75 -4.94 -22.78 10.18
CA LEU A 75 -3.95 -22.85 9.11
C LEU A 75 -2.90 -23.91 9.44
N THR A 76 -2.40 -24.60 8.42
CA THR A 76 -1.28 -25.51 8.56
C THR A 76 -0.02 -24.75 8.97
N ILE A 77 1.00 -25.48 9.46
CA ILE A 77 2.30 -24.88 9.82
C ILE A 77 2.94 -24.20 8.62
N GLU A 78 2.85 -24.80 7.44
CA GLU A 78 3.36 -24.23 6.18
C GLU A 78 2.62 -22.94 5.78
N GLU A 79 1.30 -22.93 5.92
CA GLU A 79 0.47 -21.74 5.65
C GLU A 79 0.78 -20.60 6.62
N LYS A 80 0.98 -20.91 7.90
CA LYS A 80 1.38 -19.92 8.92
C LYS A 80 2.76 -19.33 8.61
N GLU A 81 3.70 -20.15 8.18
CA GLU A 81 5.04 -19.72 7.81
C GLU A 81 5.01 -18.85 6.55
N TYR A 82 4.22 -19.21 5.54
CA TYR A 82 4.00 -18.38 4.36
C TYR A 82 3.46 -17.00 4.76
N ASN A 83 2.44 -16.96 5.62
CA ASN A 83 1.86 -15.69 6.08
C ASN A 83 2.87 -14.86 6.89
N ARG A 84 3.74 -15.49 7.66
CA ARG A 84 4.80 -14.83 8.41
C ARG A 84 5.81 -14.14 7.46
N ILE A 85 6.24 -14.84 6.43
CA ILE A 85 7.16 -14.31 5.41
C ILE A 85 6.49 -13.17 4.63
N HIS A 86 5.24 -13.35 4.23
CA HIS A 86 4.45 -12.33 3.54
C HIS A 86 4.32 -11.04 4.39
N SER A 87 4.02 -11.17 5.68
CA SER A 87 3.94 -10.04 6.60
C SER A 87 5.26 -9.30 6.74
N LYS A 88 6.39 -10.01 6.77
CA LYS A 88 7.73 -9.40 6.80
C LYS A 88 8.02 -8.58 5.55
N LYS A 89 7.63 -9.06 4.39
CA LYS A 89 7.77 -8.31 3.14
C LYS A 89 6.88 -7.06 3.14
N ARG A 90 5.67 -7.17 3.70
CA ARG A 90 4.68 -6.08 3.73
C ARG A 90 4.99 -4.98 4.74
N ILE A 91 5.75 -5.26 5.79
CA ILE A 91 6.09 -4.27 6.83
C ILE A 91 6.82 -3.05 6.27
N VAL A 92 7.48 -3.18 5.14
CA VAL A 92 8.19 -2.08 4.47
C VAL A 92 7.23 -0.94 4.09
N ILE A 93 6.05 -1.28 3.55
CA ILE A 93 5.04 -0.25 3.21
C ILE A 93 4.42 0.37 4.47
N GLU A 94 4.25 -0.40 5.53
CA GLU A 94 3.75 0.12 6.80
C GLU A 94 4.73 1.14 7.39
N HIS A 95 6.02 0.86 7.33
CA HIS A 95 7.06 1.82 7.75
C HIS A 95 7.07 3.08 6.87
N ALA A 96 6.89 2.94 5.56
CA ALA A 96 6.80 4.09 4.65
C ALA A 96 5.60 4.98 5.01
N ILE A 97 4.44 4.38 5.25
CA ILE A 97 3.23 5.11 5.69
C ILE A 97 3.45 5.78 7.05
N CYS A 98 4.10 5.12 7.99
CA CYS A 98 4.45 5.72 9.28
C CYS A 98 5.35 6.96 9.12
N ARG A 99 6.32 6.93 8.21
CA ARG A 99 7.17 8.07 7.90
C ARG A 99 6.37 9.24 7.31
N LEU A 100 5.43 8.97 6.41
CA LEU A 100 4.51 9.98 5.86
C LEU A 100 3.67 10.63 6.96
N LYS A 101 3.13 9.84 7.87
CA LYS A 101 2.25 10.31 8.97
C LYS A 101 2.99 11.15 10.03
N LYS A 102 4.32 11.15 10.05
CA LYS A 102 5.09 12.09 10.89
C LYS A 102 4.90 13.54 10.46
N TYR A 103 4.54 13.78 9.20
CA TYR A 103 4.19 15.11 8.73
C TYR A 103 2.73 15.40 9.09
N ARG A 104 2.50 16.37 9.97
CA ARG A 104 1.15 16.71 10.49
C ARG A 104 0.18 17.05 9.38
N ILE A 105 0.64 17.65 8.29
CA ILE A 105 -0.19 17.99 7.12
C ILE A 105 -0.81 16.74 6.45
N ILE A 106 -0.22 15.57 6.61
CA ILE A 106 -0.75 14.29 6.11
C ILE A 106 -1.62 13.59 7.14
N SER A 107 -1.23 13.62 8.43
CA SER A 107 -1.90 12.87 9.49
C SER A 107 -3.12 13.59 10.08
N GLU A 108 -3.17 14.92 9.98
CA GLU A 108 -4.25 15.75 10.51
C GLU A 108 -5.26 16.14 9.41
N VAL A 109 -6.34 16.80 9.82
CA VAL A 109 -7.32 17.35 8.89
C VAL A 109 -6.68 18.40 7.99
N PHE A 110 -6.76 18.20 6.68
CA PHE A 110 -6.20 19.12 5.70
C PHE A 110 -7.05 20.39 5.61
N ARG A 111 -6.49 21.53 6.00
CA ARG A 111 -7.18 22.82 6.10
C ARG A 111 -7.06 23.71 4.87
N ASN A 112 -6.21 23.34 3.91
CA ASN A 112 -6.04 24.06 2.65
C ASN A 112 -7.07 23.62 1.61
N LYS A 113 -7.07 24.30 0.45
CA LYS A 113 -7.93 23.91 -0.68
C LYS A 113 -7.63 22.46 -1.08
N LEU A 114 -8.67 21.62 -1.14
CA LEU A 114 -8.55 20.18 -1.40
C LEU A 114 -7.80 19.85 -2.70
N ARG A 115 -7.91 20.72 -3.72
CA ARG A 115 -7.16 20.58 -4.98
C ARG A 115 -5.63 20.57 -4.80
N LYS A 116 -5.13 21.13 -3.69
CA LYS A 116 -3.69 21.17 -3.39
C LYS A 116 -3.20 19.94 -2.61
N TYR A 117 -4.11 19.07 -2.17
CA TYR A 117 -3.74 17.93 -1.34
C TYR A 117 -2.79 16.96 -2.04
N ASP A 118 -3.06 16.63 -3.32
CA ASP A 118 -2.19 15.73 -4.08
C ASP A 118 -0.79 16.30 -4.27
N MET A 119 -0.68 17.59 -4.55
CA MET A 119 0.61 18.28 -4.65
C MET A 119 1.38 18.21 -3.32
N VAL A 120 0.71 18.46 -2.20
CA VAL A 120 1.32 18.39 -0.87
C VAL A 120 1.77 16.97 -0.55
N SER A 121 0.93 15.97 -0.82
CA SER A 121 1.29 14.56 -0.58
C SER A 121 2.42 14.08 -1.49
N ASP A 122 2.54 14.60 -2.71
CA ASP A 122 3.69 14.36 -3.59
C ASP A 122 4.98 14.93 -3.00
N ILE A 123 4.94 16.17 -2.52
CA ILE A 123 6.10 16.82 -1.89
C ILE A 123 6.54 16.03 -0.64
N VAL A 124 5.62 15.67 0.23
CA VAL A 124 5.93 14.89 1.44
C VAL A 124 6.51 13.52 1.10
N SER A 125 5.96 12.85 0.08
CA SER A 125 6.50 11.57 -0.41
C SER A 125 7.93 11.73 -0.92
N GLY A 126 8.22 12.79 -1.64
CA GLY A 126 9.57 13.16 -2.08
C GLY A 126 10.54 13.40 -0.92
N LEU A 127 10.10 14.10 0.13
CA LEU A 127 10.91 14.34 1.33
C LEU A 127 11.20 13.04 2.09
N VAL A 128 10.22 12.15 2.21
CA VAL A 128 10.42 10.82 2.82
C VAL A 128 11.44 10.02 2.02
N ASN A 129 11.31 9.98 0.71
CA ASN A 129 12.25 9.29 -0.18
C ASN A 129 13.66 9.87 -0.07
N TYR A 130 13.79 11.20 -0.07
CA TYR A 130 15.07 11.88 0.07
C TYR A 130 15.78 11.48 1.38
N ARG A 131 15.05 11.43 2.49
CA ARG A 131 15.61 10.98 3.77
C ARG A 131 16.10 9.54 3.74
N ILE A 132 15.34 8.65 3.12
CA ILE A 132 15.72 7.23 2.97
C ILE A 132 16.98 7.10 2.12
N MET A 133 17.06 7.81 1.01
CA MET A 133 18.19 7.78 0.08
C MET A 133 19.47 8.35 0.69
N ASN A 134 19.36 9.29 1.63
CA ASN A 134 20.48 9.96 2.28
C ASN A 134 20.68 9.52 3.74
N SER A 135 19.96 8.52 4.23
CA SER A 135 20.22 7.94 5.56
C SER A 135 21.50 7.11 5.51
N ILE A 136 22.35 7.40 6.44
CA ILE A 136 23.61 6.69 6.65
C ILE A 136 23.40 5.52 7.59
#